data_b167a9dda24a5a865c850e4923b0cc77
#
_entry.id   b167a9dda24a5a865c850e4923b0cc77
#
_cell.length_a   1.000
_cell.length_b   1.000
_cell.length_c   1.000
_cell.angle_alpha   90.00
_cell.angle_beta   90.00
_cell.angle_gamma   90.00
#
_symmetry.space_group_name_H-M   'P 1'
#
loop_
_entity.id
_entity.type
_entity.pdbx_description
1 polymer ?
#
loop_
_entity_poly.entity_id
_entity_poly.type
_entity_poly.pdbx_seq_one_letter_code
_entity_poly.pdbx_strand_id
1 'polypeptide(L)'
;KTWGRYSEKVLRVVVERWDDEYIWATEEENNNTMQISYGNHNHILTLEGKSDWSYLKTTLWEGARLNLVRIRMDERGEICLPELIILEPDYLINITTISSCFESYAESPFVNLVNKIKPNPNTLPIHLGNLSGQFLDDVVHDRNIAFSDSIKEFVSRNIMSIISCPGMELPKDRIRFTQDAQIQKRNISHLIGASLPQSIKDYNRKGVVLEPSFFSEVLGIQGRLDFLWQKDKDIIIIEQKSGKGDFVPYTSPSYNPNI
;
A
#
# COMPACT_ATOMS: atom_id res chain seq x y z
N LYS A 1 36.49 -4.30 -0.20
CA LYS A 1 36.19 -3.39 -1.33
C LYS A 1 35.68 -2.07 -0.77
N THR A 2 36.20 -0.96 -1.28
CA THR A 2 35.73 0.38 -0.94
C THR A 2 34.62 0.74 -1.93
N TRP A 3 33.49 1.21 -1.40
CA TRP A 3 32.34 1.58 -2.20
C TRP A 3 32.19 3.09 -2.26
N GLY A 4 31.79 3.63 -3.39
CA GLY A 4 31.45 5.02 -3.57
C GLY A 4 30.25 5.47 -2.73
N ARG A 5 29.86 6.72 -2.87
CA ARG A 5 28.62 7.25 -2.24
C ARG A 5 27.41 6.71 -2.97
N TYR A 6 26.27 6.65 -2.27
CA TYR A 6 24.98 6.34 -2.88
C TYR A 6 24.61 7.39 -3.93
N SER A 7 24.14 6.91 -5.07
CA SER A 7 23.50 7.71 -6.09
C SER A 7 21.99 7.51 -6.02
N GLU A 8 21.25 8.59 -6.15
CA GLU A 8 19.77 8.53 -6.28
C GLU A 8 19.31 8.09 -7.68
N LYS A 9 20.26 7.86 -8.61
CA LYS A 9 19.95 7.34 -9.94
C LYS A 9 19.35 5.95 -9.81
N VAL A 10 18.27 5.72 -10.54
CA VAL A 10 17.70 4.38 -10.75
C VAL A 10 18.26 3.86 -12.08
N LEU A 11 18.82 2.65 -12.05
CA LEU A 11 19.26 1.97 -13.27
C LEU A 11 18.26 0.88 -13.61
N ARG A 12 17.81 0.90 -14.86
CA ARG A 12 16.99 -0.17 -15.43
C ARG A 12 17.85 -1.08 -16.27
N VAL A 13 17.86 -2.37 -15.92
CA VAL A 13 18.75 -3.35 -16.54
C VAL A 13 18.02 -4.64 -16.91
N VAL A 14 18.57 -5.34 -17.89
CA VAL A 14 18.11 -6.67 -18.34
C VAL A 14 19.15 -7.70 -17.94
N VAL A 15 18.73 -8.75 -17.25
CA VAL A 15 19.59 -9.83 -16.79
C VAL A 15 20.05 -10.70 -17.94
N GLU A 16 21.36 -10.90 -18.05
CA GLU A 16 21.98 -11.82 -19.01
C GLU A 16 22.27 -13.19 -18.37
N ARG A 17 22.91 -13.16 -17.18
CA ARG A 17 23.27 -14.34 -16.39
C ARG A 17 23.51 -13.96 -14.95
N TRP A 18 23.55 -14.97 -14.07
CA TRP A 18 23.86 -14.75 -12.65
C TRP A 18 24.53 -15.99 -12.05
N ASP A 19 25.20 -15.80 -10.93
CA ASP A 19 25.73 -16.85 -10.07
C ASP A 19 25.37 -16.61 -8.59
N ASP A 20 26.10 -17.16 -7.65
CA ASP A 20 25.82 -17.03 -6.20
C ASP A 20 26.15 -15.63 -5.64
N GLU A 21 26.94 -14.82 -6.34
CA GLU A 21 27.45 -13.53 -5.86
C GLU A 21 27.03 -12.36 -6.73
N TYR A 22 26.92 -12.58 -8.03
CA TYR A 22 26.75 -11.52 -9.01
C TYR A 22 25.64 -11.79 -10.03
N ILE A 23 25.05 -10.70 -10.50
CA ILE A 23 24.19 -10.66 -11.68
C ILE A 23 24.93 -9.87 -12.75
N TRP A 24 25.02 -10.38 -13.96
CA TRP A 24 25.46 -9.63 -15.14
C TRP A 24 24.23 -9.19 -15.90
N ALA A 25 24.18 -7.88 -16.15
CA ALA A 25 23.02 -7.29 -16.79
C ALA A 25 23.44 -6.11 -17.67
N THR A 26 22.63 -5.82 -18.66
CA THR A 26 22.81 -4.70 -19.60
C THR A 26 21.83 -3.59 -19.25
N GLU A 27 22.32 -2.36 -19.10
CA GLU A 27 21.50 -1.16 -18.88
C GLU A 27 20.69 -0.85 -20.14
N GLU A 28 19.36 -0.70 -20.02
CA GLU A 28 18.48 -0.48 -21.18
C GLU A 28 18.73 0.87 -21.87
N GLU A 29 19.16 1.90 -21.13
CA GLU A 29 19.32 3.24 -21.68
C GLU A 29 20.54 3.39 -22.60
N ASN A 30 21.65 2.76 -22.26
CA ASN A 30 22.93 2.97 -22.94
C ASN A 30 23.63 1.69 -23.40
N ASN A 31 23.02 0.54 -23.18
CA ASN A 31 23.54 -0.80 -23.50
C ASN A 31 24.89 -1.13 -22.81
N ASN A 32 25.21 -0.50 -21.69
CA ASN A 32 26.40 -0.82 -20.92
C ASN A 32 26.16 -2.08 -20.09
N THR A 33 27.04 -3.07 -20.25
CA THR A 33 27.03 -4.25 -19.38
C THR A 33 27.66 -3.92 -18.04
N MET A 34 27.02 -4.36 -16.95
CA MET A 34 27.53 -4.18 -15.59
C MET A 34 27.40 -5.46 -14.77
N GLN A 35 28.20 -5.52 -13.71
CA GLN A 35 28.14 -6.58 -12.72
C GLN A 35 27.47 -6.05 -11.46
N ILE A 36 26.42 -6.72 -11.00
CA ILE A 36 25.62 -6.31 -9.84
C ILE A 36 25.91 -7.29 -8.69
N SER A 37 26.40 -6.78 -7.58
CA SER A 37 26.66 -7.58 -6.39
C SER A 37 25.36 -7.79 -5.59
N TYR A 38 24.98 -9.03 -5.31
CA TYR A 38 23.77 -9.35 -4.54
C TYR A 38 23.95 -10.45 -3.49
N GLY A 39 25.01 -11.28 -3.62
CA GLY A 39 25.26 -12.40 -2.71
C GLY A 39 25.80 -11.97 -1.34
N ASN A 40 26.97 -12.45 -0.96
CA ASN A 40 27.59 -12.20 0.35
C ASN A 40 27.93 -10.73 0.67
N HIS A 41 27.71 -9.81 -0.27
CA HIS A 41 27.94 -8.38 -0.12
C HIS A 41 26.71 -7.62 0.33
N ASN A 42 25.70 -8.32 0.75
CA ASN A 42 24.45 -7.73 1.19
C ASN A 42 24.65 -6.91 2.48
N HIS A 43 24.41 -5.62 2.38
CA HIS A 43 24.62 -4.64 3.45
C HIS A 43 23.34 -3.97 3.91
N ILE A 44 22.19 -4.44 3.47
CA ILE A 44 20.93 -3.90 3.94
C ILE A 44 20.68 -4.48 5.32
N LEU A 45 20.72 -3.59 6.31
CA LEU A 45 20.34 -3.91 7.68
C LEU A 45 18.81 -3.91 7.74
N THR A 46 18.23 -5.06 8.00
CA THR A 46 16.85 -5.15 8.47
C THR A 46 16.80 -4.95 9.98
N LEU A 47 15.62 -4.76 10.55
CA LEU A 47 15.42 -4.69 12.01
C LEU A 47 15.93 -5.94 12.73
N GLU A 48 16.08 -7.06 12.04
CA GLU A 48 16.52 -8.36 12.56
C GLU A 48 17.96 -8.72 12.16
N GLY A 49 18.66 -7.87 11.39
CA GLY A 49 20.01 -8.14 10.92
C GLY A 49 20.23 -7.89 9.43
N LYS A 50 21.14 -8.67 8.80
CA LYS A 50 21.43 -8.56 7.36
C LYS A 50 20.31 -9.22 6.55
N SER A 51 19.80 -8.54 5.54
CA SER A 51 18.90 -9.19 4.59
C SER A 51 19.67 -10.18 3.72
N ASP A 52 19.08 -11.33 3.47
CA ASP A 52 19.64 -12.37 2.61
C ASP A 52 18.94 -12.32 1.24
N TRP A 53 19.69 -12.04 0.19
CA TRP A 53 19.19 -12.03 -1.19
C TRP A 53 19.52 -13.30 -1.97
N SER A 54 20.03 -14.33 -1.31
CA SER A 54 20.39 -15.60 -1.96
C SER A 54 19.24 -16.29 -2.70
N TYR A 55 17.98 -16.00 -2.28
CA TYR A 55 16.79 -16.49 -2.97
C TYR A 55 16.65 -15.98 -4.41
N LEU A 56 17.29 -14.85 -4.77
CA LEU A 56 17.29 -14.33 -6.15
C LEU A 56 17.87 -15.35 -7.13
N LYS A 57 18.82 -16.16 -6.70
CA LYS A 57 19.41 -17.22 -7.52
C LYS A 57 18.35 -18.14 -8.14
N THR A 58 17.30 -18.46 -7.39
CA THR A 58 16.22 -19.35 -7.83
C THR A 58 15.02 -18.63 -8.43
N THR A 59 15.01 -17.29 -8.37
CA THR A 59 13.92 -16.46 -8.86
C THR A 59 14.22 -15.73 -10.16
N LEU A 60 15.50 -15.49 -10.45
CA LEU A 60 15.91 -14.80 -11.68
C LEU A 60 15.81 -15.72 -12.90
N TRP A 61 15.68 -15.10 -14.06
CA TRP A 61 15.78 -15.74 -15.37
C TRP A 61 16.47 -14.80 -16.35
N GLU A 62 17.03 -15.34 -17.41
CA GLU A 62 17.62 -14.58 -18.50
C GLU A 62 16.54 -13.69 -19.18
N GLY A 63 16.84 -12.44 -19.37
CA GLY A 63 15.89 -11.45 -19.89
C GLY A 63 14.99 -10.78 -18.84
N ALA A 64 15.10 -11.16 -17.53
CA ALA A 64 14.39 -10.49 -16.46
C ALA A 64 14.78 -9.00 -16.39
N ARG A 65 13.81 -8.12 -16.20
CA ARG A 65 14.05 -6.69 -15.99
C ARG A 65 14.18 -6.38 -14.52
N LEU A 66 15.19 -5.57 -14.19
CA LEU A 66 15.42 -5.11 -12.81
C LEU A 66 15.50 -3.59 -12.80
N ASN A 67 14.89 -2.97 -11.79
CA ASN A 67 15.25 -1.63 -11.37
C ASN A 67 16.19 -1.72 -10.16
N LEU A 68 17.36 -1.08 -10.29
CA LEU A 68 18.36 -0.95 -9.23
C LEU A 68 18.22 0.44 -8.62
N VAL A 69 17.87 0.51 -7.34
CA VAL A 69 17.57 1.77 -6.64
C VAL A 69 18.66 2.06 -5.60
N ARG A 70 19.07 3.32 -5.51
CA ARG A 70 20.14 3.79 -4.61
C ARG A 70 21.40 2.96 -4.72
N ILE A 71 22.09 3.14 -5.82
CA ILE A 71 23.26 2.35 -6.19
C ILE A 71 24.56 2.96 -5.68
N ARG A 72 25.54 2.10 -5.42
CA ARG A 72 26.95 2.46 -5.24
C ARG A 72 27.78 1.69 -6.26
N MET A 73 28.83 2.31 -6.76
CA MET A 73 29.81 1.64 -7.61
C MET A 73 31.07 1.35 -6.81
N ASP A 74 31.80 0.32 -7.19
CA ASP A 74 33.15 0.12 -6.70
C ASP A 74 34.12 1.20 -7.23
N GLU A 75 35.37 1.21 -6.74
CA GLU A 75 36.37 2.23 -7.14
C GLU A 75 36.66 2.25 -8.64
N ARG A 76 36.43 1.15 -9.35
CA ARG A 76 36.65 1.02 -10.78
C ARG A 76 35.40 1.34 -11.61
N GLY A 77 34.25 1.48 -10.98
CA GLY A 77 32.99 1.67 -11.67
C GLY A 77 32.47 0.44 -12.42
N GLU A 78 32.98 -0.75 -12.10
CA GLU A 78 32.65 -2.01 -12.78
C GLU A 78 31.56 -2.80 -12.04
N ILE A 79 31.52 -2.69 -10.70
CA ILE A 79 30.57 -3.45 -9.87
C ILE A 79 29.58 -2.50 -9.22
N CYS A 80 28.31 -2.76 -9.45
CA CYS A 80 27.18 -2.04 -8.85
C CYS A 80 26.69 -2.77 -7.59
N LEU A 81 26.49 -2.03 -6.50
CA LEU A 81 25.84 -2.49 -5.29
C LEU A 81 24.57 -1.66 -5.07
N PRO A 82 23.39 -2.20 -5.40
CA PRO A 82 22.13 -1.53 -5.13
C PRO A 82 21.72 -1.70 -3.67
N GLU A 83 20.95 -0.75 -3.15
CA GLU A 83 20.27 -0.88 -1.87
C GLU A 83 18.97 -1.67 -2.02
N LEU A 84 18.31 -1.58 -3.18
CA LEU A 84 17.07 -2.28 -3.49
C LEU A 84 17.10 -2.76 -4.94
N ILE A 85 16.65 -3.99 -5.15
CA ILE A 85 16.43 -4.60 -6.47
C ILE A 85 14.94 -4.85 -6.62
N ILE A 86 14.33 -4.27 -7.66
CA ILE A 86 12.94 -4.51 -8.03
C ILE A 86 12.93 -5.43 -9.24
N LEU A 87 12.39 -6.62 -9.09
CA LEU A 87 12.21 -7.59 -10.16
C LEU A 87 10.91 -7.31 -10.91
N GLU A 88 10.99 -7.25 -12.25
CA GLU A 88 9.86 -6.99 -13.15
C GLU A 88 9.04 -5.76 -12.74
N PRO A 89 9.64 -4.56 -12.70
CA PRO A 89 8.98 -3.34 -12.23
C PRO A 89 7.76 -2.93 -13.07
N ASP A 90 7.62 -3.45 -14.27
CA ASP A 90 6.46 -3.21 -15.13
C ASP A 90 5.19 -3.93 -14.65
N TYR A 91 5.35 -4.96 -13.83
CA TYR A 91 4.24 -5.63 -13.17
C TYR A 91 3.93 -4.91 -11.84
N LEU A 92 2.91 -4.05 -11.86
CA LEU A 92 2.52 -3.28 -10.69
C LEU A 92 1.83 -4.14 -9.63
N ILE A 93 2.51 -4.31 -8.49
CA ILE A 93 1.96 -5.04 -7.34
C ILE A 93 1.15 -4.07 -6.47
N ASN A 94 -0.02 -4.49 -6.00
CA ASN A 94 -0.81 -3.71 -5.05
C ASN A 94 -0.10 -3.60 -3.71
N ILE A 95 -0.03 -2.39 -3.15
CA ILE A 95 0.61 -2.14 -1.85
C ILE A 95 -0.02 -2.96 -0.72
N THR A 96 -1.32 -3.23 -0.78
CA THR A 96 -2.02 -4.11 0.18
C THR A 96 -1.52 -5.56 0.13
N THR A 97 -1.11 -6.04 -1.05
CA THR A 97 -0.49 -7.37 -1.20
C THR A 97 0.89 -7.40 -0.54
N ILE A 98 1.67 -6.32 -0.69
CA ILE A 98 2.97 -6.21 -0.04
C ILE A 98 2.80 -6.14 1.47
N SER A 99 1.90 -5.27 1.95
CA SER A 99 1.70 -5.07 3.39
C SER A 99 1.24 -6.35 4.10
N SER A 100 0.42 -7.19 3.47
CA SER A 100 -0.01 -8.46 4.05
C SER A 100 1.15 -9.44 4.31
N CYS A 101 2.26 -9.30 3.58
CA CYS A 101 3.46 -10.11 3.81
C CYS A 101 4.23 -9.69 5.07
N PHE A 102 3.94 -8.50 5.62
CA PHE A 102 4.58 -7.97 6.84
C PHE A 102 3.67 -8.06 8.08
N GLU A 103 2.48 -8.62 7.97
CA GLU A 103 1.63 -8.88 9.13
C GLU A 103 2.23 -9.97 10.02
N SER A 104 1.85 -9.99 11.31
CA SER A 104 2.42 -10.90 12.33
C SER A 104 2.25 -12.40 12.01
N TYR A 105 1.32 -12.73 11.14
CA TYR A 105 1.09 -14.06 10.58
C TYR A 105 1.40 -14.11 9.09
N ALA A 106 2.45 -13.41 8.68
CA ALA A 106 2.88 -13.15 7.31
C ALA A 106 2.34 -14.16 6.29
N GLU A 107 1.49 -13.70 5.40
CA GLU A 107 0.96 -14.55 4.34
C GLU A 107 2.07 -14.87 3.33
N SER A 108 2.18 -16.15 2.98
CA SER A 108 3.05 -16.56 1.88
C SER A 108 2.64 -15.85 0.58
N PRO A 109 3.58 -15.42 -0.28
CA PRO A 109 3.27 -14.88 -1.61
C PRO A 109 2.31 -15.75 -2.44
N PHE A 110 2.37 -17.08 -2.26
CA PHE A 110 1.44 -18.03 -2.90
C PHE A 110 -0.01 -17.85 -2.40
N VAL A 111 -0.21 -17.54 -1.13
CA VAL A 111 -1.55 -17.28 -0.58
C VAL A 111 -2.12 -16.00 -1.22
N ASN A 112 -1.31 -14.97 -1.41
CA ASN A 112 -1.71 -13.76 -2.13
C ASN A 112 -2.13 -14.05 -3.58
N LEU A 113 -1.42 -14.95 -4.27
CA LEU A 113 -1.81 -15.38 -5.62
C LEU A 113 -3.16 -16.09 -5.61
N VAL A 114 -3.38 -17.01 -4.67
CA VAL A 114 -4.66 -17.70 -4.51
C VAL A 114 -5.79 -16.72 -4.18
N ASN A 115 -5.54 -15.72 -3.33
CA ASN A 115 -6.52 -14.71 -2.95
C ASN A 115 -6.97 -13.84 -4.14
N LYS A 116 -6.13 -13.65 -5.15
CA LYS A 116 -6.52 -12.95 -6.40
C LYS A 116 -7.56 -13.73 -7.23
N ILE A 117 -7.62 -15.04 -7.07
CA ILE A 117 -8.54 -15.91 -7.83
C ILE A 117 -9.81 -16.20 -7.04
N LYS A 118 -9.77 -16.08 -5.72
CA LYS A 118 -10.94 -16.28 -4.86
C LYS A 118 -11.99 -15.18 -5.11
N PRO A 119 -13.29 -15.53 -5.03
CA PRO A 119 -14.34 -14.52 -4.98
C PRO A 119 -14.13 -13.55 -3.82
N ASN A 120 -14.43 -12.28 -4.04
CA ASN A 120 -14.38 -11.29 -2.96
C ASN A 120 -15.35 -11.72 -1.83
N PRO A 121 -14.91 -11.70 -0.58
CA PRO A 121 -15.78 -12.07 0.54
C PRO A 121 -16.93 -11.07 0.65
N ASN A 122 -18.12 -11.58 0.94
CA ASN A 122 -19.31 -10.77 1.24
C ASN A 122 -19.54 -10.78 2.75
N THR A 123 -19.05 -9.76 3.45
CA THR A 123 -19.10 -9.69 4.92
C THR A 123 -19.55 -8.32 5.44
N LEU A 124 -20.11 -8.29 6.64
CA LEU A 124 -20.55 -7.06 7.30
C LEU A 124 -19.45 -5.99 7.42
N PRO A 125 -18.21 -6.30 7.81
CA PRO A 125 -17.13 -5.30 7.86
C PRO A 125 -16.86 -4.64 6.50
N ILE A 126 -16.94 -5.39 5.39
CA ILE A 126 -16.77 -4.84 4.04
C ILE A 126 -17.91 -3.87 3.70
N HIS A 127 -19.16 -4.24 3.99
CA HIS A 127 -20.28 -3.33 3.78
C HIS A 127 -20.19 -2.08 4.65
N LEU A 128 -19.75 -2.22 5.89
CA LEU A 128 -19.53 -1.07 6.78
C LEU A 128 -18.41 -0.17 6.26
N GLY A 129 -17.33 -0.74 5.75
CA GLY A 129 -16.24 0.00 5.11
C GLY A 129 -16.70 0.78 3.90
N ASN A 130 -17.42 0.13 2.97
CA ASN A 130 -17.95 0.77 1.78
C ASN A 130 -18.95 1.90 2.10
N LEU A 131 -19.82 1.69 3.09
CA LEU A 131 -20.75 2.71 3.56
C LEU A 131 -20.00 3.88 4.23
N SER A 132 -18.94 3.60 4.96
CA SER A 132 -18.08 4.63 5.57
C SER A 132 -17.37 5.48 4.51
N GLY A 133 -16.92 4.88 3.39
CA GLY A 133 -16.41 5.59 2.23
C GLY A 133 -17.47 6.53 1.63
N GLN A 134 -18.71 6.07 1.48
CA GLN A 134 -19.82 6.93 1.04
C GLN A 134 -20.05 8.12 2.00
N PHE A 135 -19.99 7.89 3.32
CA PHE A 135 -20.10 8.98 4.29
C PHE A 135 -18.98 9.99 4.19
N LEU A 136 -17.75 9.51 3.92
CA LEU A 136 -16.61 10.39 3.70
C LEU A 136 -16.83 11.27 2.48
N ASP A 137 -17.28 10.68 1.37
CA ASP A 137 -17.62 11.41 0.15
C ASP A 137 -18.71 12.47 0.39
N ASP A 138 -19.80 12.10 1.07
CA ASP A 138 -20.90 13.01 1.40
C ASP A 138 -20.42 14.20 2.25
N VAL A 139 -19.58 13.95 3.27
CA VAL A 139 -19.11 15.00 4.18
C VAL A 139 -18.08 15.93 3.52
N VAL A 140 -17.17 15.37 2.73
CA VAL A 140 -16.12 16.15 2.02
C VAL A 140 -16.77 17.07 0.99
N HIS A 141 -17.74 16.58 0.22
CA HIS A 141 -18.44 17.34 -0.81
C HIS A 141 -19.61 18.18 -0.26
N ASP A 142 -19.73 18.30 1.07
CA ASP A 142 -20.75 19.07 1.75
C ASP A 142 -22.19 18.71 1.35
N ARG A 143 -22.39 17.44 1.00
CA ARG A 143 -23.72 16.91 0.73
C ARG A 143 -24.45 16.77 2.05
N ASN A 144 -25.43 17.64 2.28
CA ASN A 144 -26.23 17.61 3.51
C ASN A 144 -27.30 16.50 3.45
N ILE A 145 -26.85 15.24 3.31
CA ILE A 145 -27.73 14.08 3.22
C ILE A 145 -28.01 13.54 4.61
N ALA A 146 -29.29 13.36 4.93
CA ALA A 146 -29.69 12.72 6.18
C ALA A 146 -29.12 11.30 6.28
N PHE A 147 -28.79 10.85 7.50
CA PHE A 147 -28.24 9.50 7.73
C PHE A 147 -29.16 8.41 7.13
N SER A 148 -30.48 8.52 7.34
CA SER A 148 -31.47 7.59 6.80
C SER A 148 -31.42 7.48 5.27
N ASP A 149 -31.17 8.59 4.60
CA ASP A 149 -31.17 8.64 3.13
C ASP A 149 -29.85 8.10 2.57
N SER A 150 -28.70 8.39 3.21
CA SER A 150 -27.43 7.73 2.88
C SER A 150 -27.51 6.21 3.02
N ILE A 151 -28.13 5.70 4.10
CA ILE A 151 -28.34 4.25 4.28
C ILE A 151 -29.25 3.68 3.20
N LYS A 152 -30.37 4.34 2.90
CA LYS A 152 -31.30 3.86 1.85
C LYS A 152 -30.61 3.81 0.49
N GLU A 153 -29.85 4.84 0.15
CA GLU A 153 -29.09 4.90 -1.11
C GLU A 153 -28.06 3.76 -1.18
N PHE A 154 -27.30 3.54 -0.13
CA PHE A 154 -26.32 2.45 -0.05
C PHE A 154 -26.98 1.08 -0.20
N VAL A 155 -28.07 0.82 0.55
CA VAL A 155 -28.81 -0.45 0.47
C VAL A 155 -29.39 -0.65 -0.92
N SER A 156 -29.95 0.37 -1.53
CA SER A 156 -30.54 0.27 -2.88
C SER A 156 -29.50 -0.10 -3.94
N ARG A 157 -28.29 0.46 -3.85
CA ARG A 157 -27.19 0.15 -4.78
C ARG A 157 -26.60 -1.24 -4.57
N ASN A 158 -26.67 -1.76 -3.35
CA ASN A 158 -25.99 -3.00 -2.94
C ASN A 158 -26.98 -4.09 -2.50
N ILE A 159 -28.24 -4.01 -2.91
CA ILE A 159 -29.34 -4.82 -2.35
C ILE A 159 -29.04 -6.33 -2.39
N MET A 160 -28.57 -6.85 -3.51
CA MET A 160 -28.30 -8.28 -3.66
C MET A 160 -27.16 -8.75 -2.75
N SER A 161 -26.09 -7.96 -2.66
CA SER A 161 -24.94 -8.23 -1.81
C SER A 161 -25.31 -8.18 -0.32
N ILE A 162 -26.14 -7.23 0.08
CA ILE A 162 -26.61 -7.08 1.46
C ILE A 162 -27.55 -8.22 1.86
N ILE A 163 -28.49 -8.61 1.01
CA ILE A 163 -29.42 -9.72 1.30
C ILE A 163 -28.67 -11.05 1.42
N SER A 164 -27.64 -11.26 0.60
CA SER A 164 -26.83 -12.48 0.63
C SER A 164 -25.68 -12.44 1.64
N CYS A 165 -25.53 -11.34 2.39
CA CYS A 165 -24.44 -11.18 3.36
C CYS A 165 -24.71 -12.00 4.63
N PRO A 166 -23.85 -12.97 4.98
CA PRO A 166 -23.93 -13.65 6.26
C PRO A 166 -23.88 -12.65 7.42
N GLY A 167 -24.81 -12.80 8.39
CA GLY A 167 -24.92 -11.90 9.54
C GLY A 167 -25.83 -10.69 9.30
N MET A 168 -26.64 -10.68 8.19
CA MET A 168 -27.73 -9.71 7.95
C MET A 168 -29.11 -10.33 8.01
N GLU A 169 -29.20 -11.62 8.32
CA GLU A 169 -30.48 -12.39 8.31
C GLU A 169 -31.41 -11.91 9.41
N LEU A 170 -30.90 -11.66 10.58
CA LEU A 170 -31.73 -11.33 11.74
C LEU A 170 -31.92 -9.82 11.92
N PRO A 171 -33.11 -9.38 12.39
CA PRO A 171 -33.37 -7.97 12.65
C PRO A 171 -32.36 -7.33 13.61
N LYS A 172 -31.89 -8.06 14.63
CA LYS A 172 -30.88 -7.57 15.59
C LYS A 172 -29.55 -7.22 14.92
N ASP A 173 -29.14 -7.99 13.91
CA ASP A 173 -27.87 -7.79 13.22
C ASP A 173 -27.94 -6.55 12.32
N ARG A 174 -29.10 -6.31 11.70
CA ARG A 174 -29.36 -5.07 10.92
C ARG A 174 -29.39 -3.83 11.81
N ILE A 175 -29.97 -3.96 13.02
CA ILE A 175 -29.95 -2.87 14.01
C ILE A 175 -28.51 -2.55 14.40
N ARG A 176 -27.71 -3.58 14.71
CA ARG A 176 -26.28 -3.41 15.08
C ARG A 176 -25.50 -2.76 13.93
N PHE A 177 -25.65 -3.25 12.70
CA PHE A 177 -25.02 -2.65 11.53
C PHE A 177 -25.36 -1.16 11.39
N THR A 178 -26.64 -0.80 11.58
CA THR A 178 -27.09 0.60 11.51
C THR A 178 -26.47 1.45 12.63
N GLN A 179 -26.35 0.91 13.84
CA GLN A 179 -25.69 1.59 14.96
C GLN A 179 -24.21 1.81 14.68
N ASP A 180 -23.50 0.80 14.20
CA ASP A 180 -22.09 0.90 13.83
C ASP A 180 -21.90 1.92 12.70
N ALA A 181 -22.76 1.92 11.70
CA ALA A 181 -22.76 2.91 10.62
C ALA A 181 -23.00 4.34 11.13
N GLN A 182 -23.88 4.52 12.11
CA GLN A 182 -24.12 5.85 12.70
C GLN A 182 -22.90 6.38 13.47
N ILE A 183 -22.18 5.47 14.15
CA ILE A 183 -20.92 5.80 14.82
C ILE A 183 -19.88 6.25 13.77
N GLN A 184 -19.73 5.51 12.66
CA GLN A 184 -18.83 5.88 11.58
C GLN A 184 -19.16 7.26 11.00
N LYS A 185 -20.42 7.52 10.64
CA LYS A 185 -20.84 8.83 10.11
C LYS A 185 -20.50 9.97 11.07
N ARG A 186 -20.75 9.79 12.37
CA ARG A 186 -20.44 10.79 13.40
C ARG A 186 -18.93 11.05 13.48
N ASN A 187 -18.11 9.98 13.50
CA ASN A 187 -16.67 10.10 13.60
C ASN A 187 -16.07 10.80 12.37
N ILE A 188 -16.53 10.44 11.17
CA ILE A 188 -16.12 11.08 9.91
C ILE A 188 -16.53 12.56 9.90
N SER A 189 -17.76 12.89 10.28
CA SER A 189 -18.23 14.26 10.35
C SER A 189 -17.40 15.09 11.33
N HIS A 190 -17.04 14.53 12.48
CA HIS A 190 -16.18 15.19 13.46
C HIS A 190 -14.74 15.37 12.93
N LEU A 191 -14.18 14.35 12.28
CA LEU A 191 -12.84 14.41 11.69
C LEU A 191 -12.76 15.57 10.68
N ILE A 192 -13.64 15.56 9.68
CA ILE A 192 -13.62 16.54 8.58
C ILE A 192 -14.07 17.92 9.02
N GLY A 193 -15.06 18.01 9.93
CA GLY A 193 -15.65 19.26 10.36
C GLY A 193 -14.94 19.97 11.51
N ALA A 194 -14.20 19.24 12.34
CA ALA A 194 -13.56 19.78 13.55
C ALA A 194 -12.08 19.42 13.67
N SER A 195 -11.74 18.12 13.66
CA SER A 195 -10.37 17.71 13.98
C SER A 195 -9.34 18.17 12.96
N LEU A 196 -9.60 18.00 11.66
CA LEU A 196 -8.68 18.46 10.62
C LEU A 196 -8.55 19.98 10.57
N PRO A 197 -9.64 20.79 10.62
CA PRO A 197 -9.52 22.24 10.70
C PRO A 197 -8.76 22.75 11.92
N GLN A 198 -8.81 22.06 13.06
CA GLN A 198 -8.07 22.43 14.26
C GLN A 198 -6.60 22.04 14.20
N SER A 199 -6.30 20.92 13.54
CA SER A 199 -4.94 20.34 13.51
C SER A 199 -4.10 20.84 12.36
N ILE A 200 -4.72 21.26 11.26
CA ILE A 200 -4.05 21.61 10.02
C ILE A 200 -4.28 23.10 9.72
N LYS A 201 -3.17 23.83 9.69
CA LYS A 201 -3.23 25.25 9.29
C LYS A 201 -3.77 25.38 7.86
N ASP A 202 -4.72 26.28 7.70
CA ASP A 202 -5.34 26.59 6.39
C ASP A 202 -6.06 25.42 5.72
N TYR A 203 -6.46 24.41 6.51
CA TYR A 203 -7.26 23.31 5.98
C TYR A 203 -8.51 23.83 5.25
N ASN A 204 -8.75 23.30 4.08
CA ASN A 204 -9.98 23.52 3.35
C ASN A 204 -10.36 22.25 2.57
N ARG A 205 -11.65 22.03 2.36
CA ARG A 205 -12.16 20.85 1.67
C ARG A 205 -11.82 20.82 0.17
N LYS A 206 -11.49 21.95 -0.43
CA LYS A 206 -11.14 22.04 -1.86
C LYS A 206 -9.78 21.38 -2.16
N GLY A 207 -8.90 21.30 -1.17
CA GLY A 207 -7.62 20.62 -1.28
C GLY A 207 -7.71 19.10 -1.07
N VAL A 208 -8.91 18.56 -0.82
CA VAL A 208 -9.12 17.14 -0.58
C VAL A 208 -9.35 16.43 -1.91
N VAL A 209 -8.65 15.29 -2.07
CA VAL A 209 -8.89 14.33 -3.15
C VAL A 209 -9.23 12.99 -2.50
N LEU A 210 -10.38 12.43 -2.83
CA LEU A 210 -10.83 11.14 -2.35
C LEU A 210 -10.43 10.03 -3.32
N GLU A 211 -10.04 8.91 -2.77
CA GLU A 211 -9.65 7.69 -3.49
C GLU A 211 -8.63 7.89 -4.64
N PRO A 212 -7.60 8.78 -4.48
CA PRO A 212 -6.60 8.93 -5.52
C PRO A 212 -5.80 7.63 -5.69
N SER A 213 -5.59 7.23 -6.93
CA SER A 213 -4.74 6.10 -7.27
C SER A 213 -3.33 6.59 -7.58
N PHE A 214 -2.34 5.89 -7.06
CA PHE A 214 -0.93 6.14 -7.29
C PHE A 214 -0.24 4.89 -7.80
N PHE A 215 0.81 5.10 -8.55
CA PHE A 215 1.72 4.04 -8.94
C PHE A 215 3.15 4.57 -8.98
N SER A 216 4.10 3.67 -8.83
CA SER A 216 5.52 3.93 -8.96
C SER A 216 6.13 2.93 -9.94
N GLU A 217 6.53 3.41 -11.11
CA GLU A 217 7.27 2.60 -12.09
C GLU A 217 8.64 2.17 -11.55
N VAL A 218 9.25 3.01 -10.72
CA VAL A 218 10.55 2.70 -10.10
C VAL A 218 10.44 1.49 -9.19
N LEU A 219 9.40 1.44 -8.35
CA LEU A 219 9.21 0.39 -7.35
C LEU A 219 8.30 -0.75 -7.83
N GLY A 220 7.68 -0.64 -9.00
CA GLY A 220 6.74 -1.64 -9.50
C GLY A 220 5.52 -1.82 -8.59
N ILE A 221 5.04 -0.75 -7.96
CA ILE A 221 3.93 -0.79 -7.01
C ILE A 221 2.81 0.16 -7.40
N GLN A 222 1.61 -0.18 -6.99
CA GLN A 222 0.42 0.67 -7.10
C GLN A 222 -0.43 0.61 -5.85
N GLY A 223 -1.24 1.65 -5.64
CA GLY A 223 -2.15 1.71 -4.51
C GLY A 223 -3.19 2.80 -4.68
N ARG A 224 -4.19 2.76 -3.81
CA ARG A 224 -5.23 3.78 -3.71
C ARG A 224 -5.32 4.21 -2.26
N LEU A 225 -5.32 5.50 -2.03
CA LEU A 225 -5.53 6.10 -0.71
C LEU A 225 -7.01 6.38 -0.52
N ASP A 226 -7.49 6.41 0.73
CA ASP A 226 -8.86 6.81 1.02
C ASP A 226 -9.02 8.33 0.93
N PHE A 227 -8.04 9.06 1.45
CA PHE A 227 -8.10 10.52 1.55
C PHE A 227 -6.70 11.12 1.40
N LEU A 228 -6.59 12.12 0.54
CA LEU A 228 -5.41 12.96 0.38
C LEU A 228 -5.84 14.43 0.50
N TRP A 229 -5.16 15.19 1.33
CA TRP A 229 -5.23 16.64 1.32
C TRP A 229 -3.86 17.21 0.96
N GLN A 230 -3.86 18.18 0.05
CA GLN A 230 -2.64 18.84 -0.39
C GLN A 230 -2.85 20.36 -0.48
N LYS A 231 -1.88 21.10 0.06
CA LYS A 231 -1.75 22.53 -0.11
C LYS A 231 -0.26 22.90 -0.18
N ASP A 232 0.15 23.52 -1.26
CA ASP A 232 1.55 23.87 -1.53
C ASP A 232 2.48 22.67 -1.41
N LYS A 233 3.29 22.61 -0.33
CA LYS A 233 4.21 21.49 -0.03
C LYS A 233 3.69 20.55 1.06
N ASP A 234 2.60 20.92 1.70
CA ASP A 234 2.02 20.12 2.77
C ASP A 234 1.10 19.06 2.19
N ILE A 235 1.35 17.82 2.55
CA ILE A 235 0.59 16.65 2.12
C ILE A 235 0.15 15.89 3.36
N ILE A 236 -1.16 15.59 3.44
CA ILE A 236 -1.73 14.77 4.51
C ILE A 236 -2.48 13.61 3.88
N ILE A 237 -2.14 12.42 4.36
CA ILE A 237 -2.77 11.16 3.94
C ILE A 237 -3.53 10.62 5.14
N ILE A 238 -4.78 10.20 4.91
CA ILE A 238 -5.59 9.53 5.91
C ILE A 238 -6.10 8.23 5.32
N GLU A 239 -5.84 7.14 6.00
CA GLU A 239 -6.38 5.82 5.71
C GLU A 239 -7.53 5.54 6.67
N GLN A 240 -8.69 5.23 6.13
CA GLN A 240 -9.91 4.99 6.90
C GLN A 240 -10.09 3.51 7.21
N LYS A 241 -10.22 3.17 8.49
CA LYS A 241 -10.56 1.82 8.92
C LYS A 241 -11.86 1.82 9.70
N SER A 242 -12.82 1.01 9.26
CA SER A 242 -14.13 0.85 9.90
C SER A 242 -14.12 -0.10 11.11
N GLY A 243 -13.03 -0.83 11.32
CA GLY A 243 -12.84 -1.74 12.44
C GLY A 243 -12.42 -1.04 13.73
N LYS A 244 -12.30 -1.82 14.80
CA LYS A 244 -11.66 -1.37 16.04
C LYS A 244 -10.16 -1.34 15.82
N GLY A 245 -9.51 -0.19 16.10
CA GLY A 245 -8.06 -0.11 16.13
C GLY A 245 -7.51 -0.90 17.33
N ASP A 246 -6.39 -1.57 17.13
CA ASP A 246 -5.62 -2.14 18.22
C ASP A 246 -4.92 -1.01 18.96
N PHE A 247 -5.58 -0.50 20.00
CA PHE A 247 -5.03 0.54 20.85
C PHE A 247 -4.24 -0.13 21.97
N VAL A 248 -2.92 -0.01 21.95
CA VAL A 248 -2.08 -0.33 23.11
C VAL A 248 -1.95 0.97 23.92
N PRO A 249 -2.62 1.08 25.06
CA PRO A 249 -2.53 2.29 25.90
C PRO A 249 -1.06 2.55 26.27
N TYR A 250 -0.59 3.77 26.03
CA TYR A 250 0.69 4.31 26.48
C TYR A 250 1.99 3.85 25.79
N THR A 251 2.00 2.98 24.79
CA THR A 251 3.28 2.47 24.29
C THR A 251 3.60 2.75 22.84
N SER A 252 2.66 2.78 21.94
CA SER A 252 2.88 3.13 20.51
C SER A 252 1.56 3.25 19.78
N PRO A 253 1.47 4.05 18.71
CA PRO A 253 0.36 3.93 17.80
C PRO A 253 0.30 2.49 17.29
N SER A 254 -0.90 1.95 17.08
CA SER A 254 -1.09 0.63 16.52
C SER A 254 -0.36 0.54 15.20
N TYR A 255 0.49 -0.47 15.06
CA TYR A 255 1.15 -0.73 13.79
C TYR A 255 0.09 -1.15 12.75
N ASN A 256 -0.01 -0.40 11.68
CA ASN A 256 -0.81 -0.76 10.52
C ASN A 256 0.11 -0.85 9.31
N PRO A 257 0.35 -2.04 8.76
CA PRO A 257 1.27 -2.23 7.64
C PRO A 257 0.78 -1.58 6.33
N ASN A 258 -0.45 -1.07 6.29
CA ASN A 258 -1.01 -0.36 5.13
C ASN A 258 -0.81 1.18 5.21
N ILE A 259 -0.14 1.69 6.23
CA ILE A 259 0.22 3.09 6.39
C ILE A 259 1.77 3.23 6.38
#